data_bb1eeccbc7d4cc728e521b3212ce2fdb
#
_entry.id   bb1eeccbc7d4cc728e521b3212ce2fdb
#
_cell.length_a   1.000
_cell.length_b   1.000
_cell.length_c   1.000
_cell.angle_alpha   90.00
_cell.angle_beta   90.00
_cell.angle_gamma   90.00
#
_symmetry.space_group_name_H-M   'P 1'
#
loop_
_entity.id
_entity.type
_entity.pdbx_description
1 polymer ?
#
loop_
_entity_poly.entity_id
_entity_poly.type
_entity_poly.pdbx_seq_one_letter_code
_entity_poly.pdbx_strand_id
1 'polypeptide(L)'
;LKKIPQTDAIFDNVFRENQAWDENPRSLRVSIDTKAQVKIGNLSRGGKARTMEAKAADDHDTQWQSVLVPFGILNTHTSKLSIYLGQSAETSDFIVDCLTAWWHENQHNYLELDEWVIDLDGGAATRSNRTQFIKRMAELSCAINLKIRLIYYFPYHSKYSLVYQYNIY
;
A
#
# COMPACT_ATOMS: atom_id res chain seq x y z
N LEU A 1 16.19 6.88 15.45
CA LEU A 1 15.63 7.67 14.35
C LEU A 1 16.26 9.06 14.41
N LYS A 2 17.07 9.43 13.39
CA LYS A 2 17.61 10.80 13.32
C LYS A 2 16.47 11.71 12.83
N LYS A 3 15.97 12.55 13.76
CA LYS A 3 15.05 13.64 13.43
C LYS A 3 15.85 14.70 12.68
N ILE A 4 15.46 15.04 11.46
CA ILE A 4 16.03 16.19 10.76
C ILE A 4 15.25 17.46 11.17
N PRO A 5 15.85 18.66 11.11
CA PRO A 5 15.19 19.89 11.56
C PRO A 5 13.84 20.17 10.88
N GLN A 6 13.67 19.69 9.64
CA GLN A 6 12.47 19.92 8.84
C GLN A 6 11.37 18.85 9.05
N THR A 7 11.62 17.82 9.87
CA THR A 7 10.69 16.68 10.04
C THR A 7 9.30 17.14 10.45
N ASP A 8 9.21 18.02 11.46
CA ASP A 8 7.92 18.49 11.98
C ASP A 8 7.16 19.31 10.92
N ALA A 9 7.85 20.21 10.20
CA ALA A 9 7.25 21.00 9.14
C ALA A 9 6.72 20.14 7.96
N ILE A 10 7.40 19.04 7.63
CA ILE A 10 6.94 18.10 6.62
C ILE A 10 5.67 17.38 7.09
N PHE A 11 5.61 16.94 8.35
CA PHE A 11 4.41 16.32 8.90
C PHE A 11 3.22 17.27 8.95
N ASP A 12 3.45 18.51 9.40
CA ASP A 12 2.42 19.54 9.43
C ASP A 12 1.87 19.81 8.02
N ASN A 13 2.75 19.82 7.02
CA ASN A 13 2.34 20.00 5.62
C ASN A 13 1.51 18.81 5.11
N VAL A 14 1.97 17.57 5.32
CA VAL A 14 1.24 16.36 4.92
C VAL A 14 -0.11 16.29 5.63
N PHE A 15 -0.15 16.60 6.93
CA PHE A 15 -1.40 16.60 7.69
C PHE A 15 -2.40 17.64 7.13
N ARG A 16 -1.94 18.86 6.88
CA ARG A 16 -2.77 19.92 6.34
C ARG A 16 -3.29 19.59 4.93
N GLU A 17 -2.43 19.04 4.06
CA GLU A 17 -2.82 18.59 2.73
C GLU A 17 -3.89 17.48 2.83
N ASN A 18 -3.64 16.46 3.66
CA ASN A 18 -4.59 15.37 3.83
C ASN A 18 -5.93 15.83 4.36
N GLN A 19 -5.96 16.75 5.34
CA GLN A 19 -7.18 17.32 5.86
C GLN A 19 -7.96 18.07 4.79
N ALA A 20 -7.29 18.90 3.99
CA ALA A 20 -7.94 19.64 2.92
C ALA A 20 -8.60 18.71 1.88
N TRP A 21 -7.97 17.55 1.60
CA TRP A 21 -8.54 16.56 0.68
C TRP A 21 -9.67 15.74 1.32
N ASP A 22 -9.62 15.45 2.62
CA ASP A 22 -10.70 14.76 3.32
C ASP A 22 -11.98 15.64 3.40
N GLU A 23 -11.82 16.95 3.44
CA GLU A 23 -12.93 17.92 3.44
C GLU A 23 -13.51 18.18 2.03
N ASN A 24 -12.82 17.79 0.97
CA ASN A 24 -13.28 17.99 -0.41
C ASN A 24 -14.16 16.80 -0.87
N PRO A 25 -15.48 16.98 -1.06
CA PRO A 25 -16.37 15.88 -1.46
C PRO A 25 -16.13 15.35 -2.86
N ARG A 26 -15.34 16.05 -3.68
CA ARG A 26 -14.96 15.63 -5.04
C ARG A 26 -13.56 15.02 -5.09
N SER A 27 -13.02 14.63 -3.96
CA SER A 27 -11.76 13.90 -3.86
C SER A 27 -11.96 12.52 -3.25
N LEU A 28 -11.14 11.58 -3.71
CA LEU A 28 -10.98 10.27 -3.09
C LEU A 28 -9.57 10.18 -2.56
N ARG A 29 -9.41 9.95 -1.27
CA ARG A 29 -8.09 9.71 -0.70
C ARG A 29 -7.95 8.26 -0.27
N VAL A 30 -6.85 7.63 -0.69
CA VAL A 30 -6.45 6.28 -0.28
C VAL A 30 -5.03 6.30 0.26
N SER A 31 -4.74 5.42 1.19
CA SER A 31 -3.38 5.15 1.65
C SER A 31 -2.95 3.78 1.16
N ILE A 32 -1.75 3.66 0.61
CA ILE A 32 -1.21 2.39 0.11
C ILE A 32 0.04 1.99 0.88
N ASP A 33 0.21 0.69 1.08
CA ASP A 33 1.39 0.13 1.73
C ASP A 33 1.63 -1.31 1.27
N THR A 34 2.90 -1.68 1.17
CA THR A 34 3.33 -3.05 0.85
C THR A 34 3.91 -3.68 2.11
N LYS A 35 3.46 -4.89 2.43
CA LYS A 35 3.96 -5.64 3.58
C LYS A 35 5.11 -6.57 3.20
N ALA A 36 5.84 -7.00 4.22
CA ALA A 36 6.90 -7.99 4.04
C ALA A 36 6.37 -9.25 3.34
N GLN A 37 7.21 -9.82 2.50
CA GLN A 37 6.89 -11.05 1.78
C GLN A 37 6.51 -12.18 2.73
N VAL A 38 5.45 -12.90 2.40
CA VAL A 38 4.97 -14.06 3.14
C VAL A 38 5.38 -15.34 2.39
N LYS A 39 6.24 -16.12 2.98
CA LYS A 39 6.62 -17.44 2.45
C LYS A 39 5.50 -18.44 2.73
N ILE A 40 5.11 -19.19 1.71
CA ILE A 40 4.09 -20.25 1.78
C ILE A 40 4.79 -21.59 1.65
N GLY A 41 4.49 -22.50 2.58
CA GLY A 41 5.08 -23.84 2.65
C GLY A 41 4.82 -24.50 3.98
N ASN A 42 5.45 -25.65 4.20
CA ASN A 42 5.38 -26.37 5.46
C ASN A 42 6.39 -25.78 6.48
N LEU A 43 6.20 -24.51 6.83
CA LEU A 43 7.11 -23.69 7.62
C LEU A 43 6.61 -23.59 9.07
N SER A 44 7.54 -23.60 10.03
CA SER A 44 7.22 -23.32 11.42
C SER A 44 6.97 -21.82 11.61
N ARG A 45 5.79 -21.48 12.12
CA ARG A 45 5.40 -20.09 12.44
C ARG A 45 5.36 -19.79 13.93
N GLY A 46 5.91 -20.73 14.72
CA GLY A 46 5.68 -20.73 16.17
C GLY A 46 4.23 -21.09 16.50
N GLY A 47 4.00 -21.64 17.64
CA GLY A 47 2.67 -22.07 18.06
C GLY A 47 2.58 -23.59 18.20
N LYS A 48 1.43 -24.07 18.70
CA LYS A 48 1.17 -25.48 18.98
C LYS A 48 -0.11 -25.89 18.27
N ALA A 49 -0.04 -26.99 17.50
CA ALA A 49 -1.22 -27.65 16.94
C ALA A 49 -1.41 -28.99 17.61
N ARG A 50 -2.67 -29.35 17.87
CA ARG A 50 -3.03 -30.72 18.31
C ARG A 50 -3.48 -31.50 17.08
N THR A 51 -2.69 -32.48 16.68
CA THR A 51 -2.98 -33.33 15.51
C THR A 51 -2.83 -34.78 15.91
N MET A 52 -3.50 -35.70 15.22
CA MET A 52 -3.40 -37.15 15.45
C MET A 52 -1.99 -37.66 15.11
N GLU A 53 -1.34 -37.04 14.12
CA GLU A 53 0.03 -37.37 13.75
C GLU A 53 0.88 -36.10 13.84
N ALA A 54 2.13 -36.23 14.27
CA ALA A 54 3.07 -35.12 14.33
C ALA A 54 3.39 -34.63 12.90
N LYS A 55 3.18 -33.35 12.64
CA LYS A 55 3.60 -32.72 11.38
C LYS A 55 4.98 -32.10 11.56
N ALA A 56 5.93 -32.52 10.76
CA ALA A 56 7.22 -31.85 10.65
C ALA A 56 7.02 -30.51 9.92
N ALA A 57 7.64 -29.44 10.45
CA ALA A 57 7.67 -28.13 9.80
C ALA A 57 9.12 -27.65 9.79
N ASP A 58 9.51 -26.96 8.71
CA ASP A 58 10.83 -26.37 8.56
C ASP A 58 10.93 -25.11 9.44
N ASP A 59 11.79 -25.14 10.45
CA ASP A 59 12.02 -24.04 11.40
C ASP A 59 13.04 -22.99 10.88
N HIS A 60 13.74 -23.31 9.80
CA HIS A 60 14.72 -22.41 9.18
C HIS A 60 14.20 -21.69 7.92
N ASP A 61 12.93 -21.88 7.56
CA ASP A 61 12.31 -21.27 6.38
C ASP A 61 13.11 -21.50 5.07
N THR A 62 13.73 -22.67 4.93
CA THR A 62 14.60 -23.01 3.78
C THR A 62 13.84 -23.59 2.60
N GLN A 63 12.66 -24.19 2.84
CA GLN A 63 11.85 -24.89 1.84
C GLN A 63 10.46 -24.27 1.72
N TRP A 64 10.34 -23.18 0.99
CA TRP A 64 9.04 -22.59 0.66
C TRP A 64 8.59 -22.99 -0.75
N GLN A 65 7.28 -23.11 -0.94
CA GLN A 65 6.65 -23.45 -2.21
C GLN A 65 6.38 -22.21 -3.06
N SER A 66 6.03 -21.11 -2.41
CA SER A 66 5.76 -19.84 -3.05
C SER A 66 5.98 -18.66 -2.08
N VAL A 67 6.03 -17.46 -2.65
CA VAL A 67 6.12 -16.21 -1.90
C VAL A 67 4.96 -15.31 -2.32
N LEU A 68 4.29 -14.73 -1.35
CA LEU A 68 3.26 -13.72 -1.59
C LEU A 68 3.74 -12.35 -1.14
N VAL A 69 3.41 -11.33 -1.94
CA VAL A 69 3.64 -9.92 -1.63
C VAL A 69 2.27 -9.29 -1.32
N PRO A 70 1.94 -9.03 -0.05
CA PRO A 70 0.71 -8.35 0.29
C PRO A 70 0.82 -6.86 -0.02
N PHE A 71 -0.18 -6.33 -0.73
CA PHE A 71 -0.33 -4.91 -1.02
C PHE A 71 -1.70 -4.43 -0.53
N GLY A 72 -1.70 -3.44 0.35
CA GLY A 72 -2.91 -2.89 0.96
C GLY A 72 -3.30 -1.55 0.36
N ILE A 73 -4.59 -1.36 0.11
CA ILE A 73 -5.21 -0.09 -0.27
C ILE A 73 -6.30 0.21 0.75
N LEU A 74 -6.09 1.25 1.56
CA LEU A 74 -7.04 1.73 2.54
C LEU A 74 -7.76 2.96 2.00
N ASN A 75 -9.06 2.88 1.85
CA ASN A 75 -9.89 4.06 1.64
C ASN A 75 -10.03 4.80 2.98
N THR A 76 -9.52 6.02 3.05
CA THR A 76 -9.44 6.77 4.30
C THR A 76 -10.80 7.28 4.78
N HIS A 77 -11.72 7.52 3.85
CA HIS A 77 -13.06 8.02 4.16
C HIS A 77 -13.97 6.92 4.75
N THR A 78 -13.92 5.72 4.15
CA THR A 78 -14.77 4.59 4.58
C THR A 78 -14.08 3.65 5.56
N SER A 79 -12.77 3.81 5.80
CA SER A 79 -11.93 2.90 6.56
C SER A 79 -11.93 1.46 6.01
N LYS A 80 -12.29 1.28 4.74
CA LYS A 80 -12.30 -0.03 4.08
C LYS A 80 -10.91 -0.34 3.53
N LEU A 81 -10.36 -1.47 3.96
CA LEU A 81 -9.09 -1.99 3.48
C LEU A 81 -9.32 -3.08 2.42
N SER A 82 -8.65 -2.93 1.28
CA SER A 82 -8.54 -3.96 0.24
C SER A 82 -7.12 -4.50 0.22
N ILE A 83 -6.96 -5.83 0.08
CA ILE A 83 -5.64 -6.48 0.06
C ILE A 83 -5.51 -7.27 -1.24
N TYR A 84 -4.42 -7.02 -1.96
CA TYR A 84 -4.01 -7.76 -3.15
C TYR A 84 -2.77 -8.59 -2.83
N LEU A 85 -2.71 -9.81 -3.35
CA LEU A 85 -1.60 -10.74 -3.11
C LEU A 85 -0.87 -11.01 -4.43
N GLY A 86 0.33 -10.48 -4.56
CA GLY A 86 1.22 -10.78 -5.69
C GLY A 86 2.03 -12.05 -5.45
N GLN A 87 2.34 -12.78 -6.50
CA GLN A 87 3.19 -13.98 -6.47
C GLN A 87 4.63 -13.71 -6.93
N SER A 88 4.98 -12.45 -7.14
CA SER A 88 6.31 -12.04 -7.62
C SER A 88 6.92 -10.97 -6.73
N ALA A 89 7.87 -10.22 -7.24
CA ALA A 89 8.49 -9.11 -6.52
C ALA A 89 7.55 -7.89 -6.47
N GLU A 90 7.74 -7.06 -5.44
CA GLU A 90 7.18 -5.72 -5.37
C GLU A 90 7.78 -4.84 -6.45
N THR A 91 7.03 -4.62 -7.52
CA THR A 91 7.43 -3.76 -8.65
C THR A 91 6.48 -2.59 -8.81
N SER A 92 6.93 -1.54 -9.50
CA SER A 92 6.07 -0.42 -9.88
C SER A 92 4.84 -0.90 -10.69
N ASP A 93 5.03 -1.88 -11.58
CA ASP A 93 3.93 -2.44 -12.38
C ASP A 93 2.91 -3.15 -11.50
N PHE A 94 3.35 -4.02 -10.59
CA PHE A 94 2.47 -4.71 -9.66
C PHE A 94 1.61 -3.73 -8.84
N ILE A 95 2.23 -2.67 -8.30
CA ILE A 95 1.52 -1.66 -7.50
C ILE A 95 0.45 -0.96 -8.34
N VAL A 96 0.79 -0.52 -9.56
CA VAL A 96 -0.17 0.19 -10.42
C VAL A 96 -1.24 -0.75 -10.97
N ASP A 97 -0.93 -2.02 -11.22
CA ASP A 97 -1.92 -3.03 -11.59
C ASP A 97 -2.95 -3.25 -10.46
N CYS A 98 -2.50 -3.31 -9.20
CA CYS A 98 -3.40 -3.38 -8.05
C CYS A 98 -4.27 -2.12 -7.91
N LEU A 99 -3.71 -0.92 -8.10
CA LEU A 99 -4.48 0.34 -8.10
C LEU A 99 -5.52 0.35 -9.23
N THR A 100 -5.14 -0.13 -10.41
CA THR A 100 -6.04 -0.24 -11.56
C THR A 100 -7.19 -1.20 -11.29
N ALA A 101 -6.90 -2.38 -10.75
CA ALA A 101 -7.91 -3.36 -10.37
C ALA A 101 -8.88 -2.79 -9.32
N TRP A 102 -8.30 -2.17 -8.27
CA TRP A 102 -9.10 -1.54 -7.22
C TRP A 102 -10.02 -0.44 -7.77
N TRP A 103 -9.53 0.39 -8.69
CA TRP A 103 -10.35 1.42 -9.33
C TRP A 103 -11.52 0.79 -10.10
N HIS A 104 -11.27 -0.22 -10.94
CA HIS A 104 -12.33 -0.89 -11.69
C HIS A 104 -13.40 -1.52 -10.80
N GLU A 105 -13.01 -2.05 -9.65
CA GLU A 105 -13.93 -2.64 -8.67
C GLU A 105 -14.79 -1.59 -7.95
N ASN A 106 -14.27 -0.37 -7.76
CA ASN A 106 -14.88 0.62 -6.87
C ASN A 106 -15.39 1.89 -7.59
N GLN A 107 -15.03 2.15 -8.86
CA GLN A 107 -15.35 3.39 -9.58
C GLN A 107 -16.83 3.77 -9.59
N HIS A 108 -17.71 2.79 -9.53
CA HIS A 108 -19.16 3.01 -9.52
C HIS A 108 -19.64 3.79 -8.28
N ASN A 109 -18.83 3.84 -7.22
CA ASN A 109 -19.09 4.62 -6.01
C ASN A 109 -18.63 6.08 -6.12
N TYR A 110 -17.93 6.45 -7.21
CA TYR A 110 -17.19 7.71 -7.33
C TYR A 110 -17.43 8.38 -8.69
N LEU A 111 -18.69 8.75 -8.96
CA LEU A 111 -19.11 9.27 -10.28
C LEU A 111 -18.73 10.74 -10.52
N GLU A 112 -18.43 11.52 -9.47
CA GLU A 112 -18.21 12.95 -9.55
C GLU A 112 -16.86 13.38 -8.94
N LEU A 113 -15.80 12.59 -9.14
CA LEU A 113 -14.48 12.93 -8.65
C LEU A 113 -13.72 13.85 -9.60
N ASP A 114 -12.99 14.81 -9.02
CA ASP A 114 -12.01 15.64 -9.73
C ASP A 114 -10.60 15.08 -9.53
N GLU A 115 -10.33 14.47 -8.37
CA GLU A 115 -8.97 14.08 -8.02
C GLU A 115 -8.95 12.81 -7.14
N TRP A 116 -8.01 11.93 -7.47
CA TRP A 116 -7.66 10.76 -6.66
C TRP A 116 -6.33 11.02 -5.96
N VAL A 117 -6.35 11.12 -4.63
CA VAL A 117 -5.19 11.35 -3.78
C VAL A 117 -4.68 10.03 -3.26
N ILE A 118 -3.40 9.75 -3.42
CA ILE A 118 -2.77 8.51 -2.99
C ILE A 118 -1.62 8.84 -2.04
N ASP A 119 -1.81 8.48 -0.78
CA ASP A 119 -0.78 8.55 0.25
C ASP A 119 0.13 7.32 0.16
N LEU A 120 1.43 7.50 0.08
CA LEU A 120 2.39 6.41 -0.07
C LEU A 120 3.73 6.72 0.58
N ASP A 121 4.50 5.68 0.85
CA ASP A 121 5.91 5.85 1.20
C ASP A 121 6.79 5.96 -0.07
N GLY A 122 8.01 6.45 0.11
CA GLY A 122 9.02 6.53 -0.94
C GLY A 122 9.83 5.24 -1.11
N GLY A 123 9.19 4.08 -1.05
CA GLY A 123 9.82 2.78 -1.22
C GLY A 123 10.51 2.60 -2.57
N ALA A 124 11.26 1.50 -2.76
CA ALA A 124 12.06 1.28 -3.96
C ALA A 124 11.23 1.27 -5.26
N ALA A 125 9.99 0.78 -5.19
CA ALA A 125 9.07 0.67 -6.33
C ALA A 125 8.28 1.96 -6.60
N THR A 126 8.12 2.84 -5.59
CA THR A 126 7.22 4.01 -5.61
C THR A 126 7.93 5.35 -5.52
N ARG A 127 9.27 5.39 -5.47
CA ARG A 127 10.04 6.65 -5.35
C ARG A 127 9.60 7.69 -6.39
N SER A 128 9.59 8.96 -5.99
CA SER A 128 9.21 10.09 -6.85
C SER A 128 10.09 10.27 -8.10
N ASN A 129 11.29 9.69 -8.12
CA ASN A 129 12.19 9.65 -9.26
C ASN A 129 12.21 8.28 -9.99
N ARG A 130 11.33 7.34 -9.64
CA ARG A 130 11.20 6.07 -10.32
C ARG A 130 10.41 6.24 -11.61
N THR A 131 11.10 6.34 -12.74
CA THR A 131 10.49 6.63 -14.05
C THR A 131 9.40 5.63 -14.45
N GLN A 132 9.59 4.34 -14.15
CA GLN A 132 8.58 3.30 -14.42
C GLN A 132 7.29 3.56 -13.62
N PHE A 133 7.40 3.89 -12.34
CA PHE A 133 6.24 4.20 -11.51
C PHE A 133 5.49 5.43 -12.03
N ILE A 134 6.20 6.51 -12.28
CA ILE A 134 5.60 7.76 -12.78
C ILE A 134 4.92 7.55 -14.14
N LYS A 135 5.57 6.81 -15.06
CA LYS A 135 4.99 6.47 -16.36
C LYS A 135 3.66 5.73 -16.18
N ARG A 136 3.65 4.65 -15.39
CA ARG A 136 2.46 3.84 -15.16
C ARG A 136 1.34 4.61 -14.47
N MET A 137 1.67 5.49 -13.51
CA MET A 137 0.69 6.37 -12.87
C MET A 137 0.09 7.40 -13.83
N ALA A 138 0.89 7.95 -14.74
CA ALA A 138 0.40 8.83 -15.79
C ALA A 138 -0.53 8.08 -16.77
N GLU A 139 -0.16 6.88 -17.18
CA GLU A 139 -1.00 6.01 -18.02
C GLU A 139 -2.34 5.70 -17.33
N LEU A 140 -2.33 5.35 -16.04
CA LEU A 140 -3.54 5.12 -15.26
C LEU A 140 -4.41 6.37 -15.20
N SER A 141 -3.84 7.54 -14.86
CA SER A 141 -4.54 8.83 -14.81
C SER A 141 -5.24 9.15 -16.13
N CYS A 142 -4.54 8.94 -17.26
CA CYS A 142 -5.12 9.13 -18.59
C CYS A 142 -6.25 8.13 -18.89
N ALA A 143 -6.05 6.86 -18.53
CA ALA A 143 -7.02 5.79 -18.83
C ALA A 143 -8.35 5.98 -18.08
N ILE A 144 -8.29 6.46 -16.83
CA ILE A 144 -9.49 6.69 -16.00
C ILE A 144 -10.03 8.12 -16.13
N ASN A 145 -9.34 8.99 -16.88
CA ASN A 145 -9.65 10.41 -17.04
C ASN A 145 -9.83 11.14 -15.70
N LEU A 146 -8.95 10.88 -14.76
CA LEU A 146 -8.98 11.45 -13.42
C LEU A 146 -7.58 11.90 -13.01
N LYS A 147 -7.48 13.09 -12.44
CA LYS A 147 -6.21 13.59 -11.90
C LYS A 147 -5.78 12.74 -10.70
N ILE A 148 -4.53 12.28 -10.72
CA ILE A 148 -3.94 11.55 -9.59
C ILE A 148 -2.89 12.43 -8.91
N ARG A 149 -3.02 12.57 -7.59
CA ARG A 149 -2.06 13.27 -6.73
C ARG A 149 -1.36 12.25 -5.83
N LEU A 150 -0.03 12.29 -5.81
CA LEU A 150 0.80 11.45 -4.94
C LEU A 150 1.30 12.28 -3.77
N ILE A 151 0.99 11.84 -2.54
CA ILE A 151 1.47 12.46 -1.31
C ILE A 151 2.44 11.48 -0.64
N TYR A 152 3.71 11.88 -0.57
CA TYR A 152 4.76 11.05 0.00
C TYR A 152 4.93 11.31 1.49
N TYR A 153 4.82 10.25 2.30
CA TYR A 153 5.24 10.30 3.68
C TYR A 153 6.77 10.42 3.80
N PHE A 154 7.21 10.98 4.90
CA PHE A 154 8.64 11.06 5.19
C PHE A 154 9.24 9.65 5.37
N PRO A 155 10.43 9.36 4.79
CA PRO A 155 11.09 8.06 4.94
C PRO A 155 11.27 7.66 6.41
N TYR A 156 11.16 6.36 6.70
CA TYR A 156 11.29 5.76 8.04
C TYR A 156 10.18 6.10 9.04
N HIS A 157 9.06 6.65 8.60
CA HIS A 157 7.92 6.97 9.45
C HIS A 157 6.65 6.22 9.01
N SER A 158 6.80 4.98 8.54
CA SER A 158 5.68 4.11 8.13
C SER A 158 4.58 3.93 9.19
N LYS A 159 4.90 4.14 10.49
CA LYS A 159 3.91 4.16 11.57
C LYS A 159 2.80 5.22 11.39
N TYR A 160 2.99 6.20 10.51
CA TYR A 160 1.99 7.20 10.16
C TYR A 160 1.22 6.83 8.88
N SER A 161 1.61 5.76 8.17
CA SER A 161 0.78 5.17 7.14
C SER A 161 -0.48 4.62 7.79
N LEU A 162 -1.64 5.06 7.34
CA LEU A 162 -2.92 4.59 7.88
C LEU A 162 -3.08 3.08 7.69
N VAL A 163 -2.58 2.52 6.60
CA VAL A 163 -2.58 1.06 6.35
C VAL A 163 -1.77 0.31 7.41
N TYR A 164 -0.66 0.88 7.87
CA TYR A 164 0.17 0.27 8.91
C TYR A 164 -0.54 0.17 10.26
N GLN A 165 -1.41 1.14 10.58
CA GLN A 165 -2.15 1.16 11.85
C GLN A 165 -3.22 0.06 11.95
N TYR A 166 -3.67 -0.48 10.83
CA TYR A 166 -4.66 -1.58 10.81
C TYR A 166 -4.05 -2.97 11.10
N ASN A 167 -2.74 -3.05 11.50
CA ASN A 167 -2.08 -4.29 11.96
C ASN A 167 -2.52 -5.53 11.19
N ILE A 168 -2.23 -5.57 9.89
CA ILE A 168 -2.42 -6.78 9.07
C ILE A 168 -1.29 -7.74 9.43
N TYR A 169 -1.53 -8.60 10.42
CA TYR A 169 -0.68 -9.72 10.79
C TYR A 169 -1.23 -11.01 10.22
#